data_d9d796c4379807d353da8b782c85a601
#
_entry.id   d9d796c4379807d353da8b782c85a601
#
_cell.length_a   1.000
_cell.length_b   1.000
_cell.length_c   1.000
_cell.angle_alpha   90.00
_cell.angle_beta   90.00
_cell.angle_gamma   90.00
#
_symmetry.space_group_name_H-M   'P 1'
#
loop_
_entity.id
_entity.type
_entity.pdbx_description
1 polymer ?
#
loop_
_entity_poly.entity_id
_entity_poly.type
_entity_poly.pdbx_seq_one_letter_code
_entity_poly.pdbx_strand_id
1 'polypeptide(L)'
;RFIRRIGRIGRGPGEYLRARDFLIDPDGRTVSLLNPIGEIITYGFDGDFIRREQLPEPPANYQHLERLDAKSLVTWSSEHRDREGGVRIWTREGFALRNHFFPASAAWSSLKNGSVFNRYRDTVYYHESLNNRVYAISSDGVRTAYAWDTEPPIEPGQLTLPENEIPAAGARHLEEYTTGKIPFFFGRQLQSGRYYYAALLSGYPQPRQTTLFHDRKTGRSFRFHRTEEGLPVGLYALSDGCALGLIPYEEREAFAKALPPREAERLLRMREDDNPVLVKYLF
;
A
#
# COMPACT_ATOMS: atom_id res chain seq x y z
N ARG A 1 -4.08 1.57 24.08
CA ARG A 1 -4.90 2.62 24.71
C ARG A 1 -5.24 3.67 23.66
N PHE A 2 -6.54 3.97 23.46
CA PHE A 2 -6.96 5.12 22.64
C PHE A 2 -6.43 6.42 23.25
N ILE A 3 -5.82 7.30 22.44
CA ILE A 3 -5.27 8.57 22.89
C ILE A 3 -6.25 9.69 22.57
N ARG A 4 -6.54 9.88 21.28
CA ARG A 4 -7.49 10.89 20.81
C ARG A 4 -7.94 10.63 19.39
N ARG A 5 -8.99 11.30 18.97
CA ARG A 5 -9.43 11.39 17.59
C ARG A 5 -8.76 12.59 16.93
N ILE A 6 -8.33 12.44 15.66
CA ILE A 6 -7.85 13.52 14.82
C ILE A 6 -8.90 13.76 13.73
N GLY A 7 -9.42 15.00 13.69
CA GLY A 7 -10.50 15.37 12.79
C GLY A 7 -11.83 14.64 13.05
N ARG A 8 -12.85 14.99 12.30
CA ARG A 8 -14.17 14.34 12.32
C ARG A 8 -14.83 14.40 10.94
N ILE A 9 -15.78 13.51 10.70
CA ILE A 9 -16.58 13.51 9.48
C ILE A 9 -17.56 14.68 9.52
N GLY A 10 -17.57 15.50 8.46
CA GLY A 10 -18.44 16.66 8.32
C GLY A 10 -17.98 17.58 7.18
N ARG A 11 -18.57 18.79 7.10
CA ARG A 11 -18.32 19.80 6.07
C ARG A 11 -17.77 21.13 6.60
N GLY A 12 -17.55 21.22 7.89
CA GLY A 12 -17.01 22.41 8.54
C GLY A 12 -15.50 22.55 8.35
N PRO A 13 -14.93 23.70 8.79
CA PRO A 13 -13.50 23.87 8.86
C PRO A 13 -12.86 22.76 9.73
N GLY A 14 -11.83 22.10 9.23
CA GLY A 14 -11.20 21.00 9.94
C GLY A 14 -12.05 19.71 10.02
N GLU A 15 -13.06 19.56 9.19
CA GLU A 15 -13.81 18.32 9.01
C GLU A 15 -13.51 17.72 7.63
N TYR A 16 -13.70 16.40 7.48
CA TYR A 16 -13.51 15.72 6.20
C TYR A 16 -14.70 14.82 5.87
N LEU A 17 -15.06 14.69 4.61
CA LEU A 17 -16.11 13.77 4.19
C LEU A 17 -15.57 12.35 4.01
N ARG A 18 -14.35 12.22 3.49
CA ARG A 18 -13.71 10.95 3.21
C ARG A 18 -12.19 11.11 3.27
N ALA A 19 -11.52 10.26 4.02
CA ALA A 19 -10.07 10.10 3.96
C ALA A 19 -9.73 8.84 3.14
N ARG A 20 -8.77 8.94 2.27
CA ARG A 20 -8.22 7.82 1.49
C ARG A 20 -6.90 7.35 2.05
N ASP A 21 -6.08 8.29 2.44
CA ASP A 21 -4.75 8.03 2.99
C ASP A 21 -4.38 9.12 3.99
N PHE A 22 -3.30 8.90 4.71
CA PHE A 22 -2.78 9.88 5.65
C PHE A 22 -1.24 9.87 5.65
N LEU A 23 -0.68 11.01 5.94
CA LEU A 23 0.74 11.23 6.11
C LEU A 23 1.02 11.71 7.53
N ILE A 24 1.96 11.06 8.21
CA ILE A 24 2.47 11.52 9.52
C ILE A 24 3.80 12.22 9.29
N ASP A 25 3.90 13.45 9.77
CA ASP A 25 5.15 14.22 9.82
C ASP A 25 5.58 14.36 11.29
N PRO A 26 6.48 13.50 11.77
CA PRO A 26 6.93 13.55 13.18
C PRO A 26 7.67 14.84 13.53
N ASP A 27 8.45 15.39 12.58
CA ASP A 27 9.26 16.60 12.79
C ASP A 27 8.34 17.83 12.90
N GLY A 28 7.36 17.94 12.02
CA GLY A 28 6.33 18.97 12.07
C GLY A 28 5.22 18.69 13.09
N ARG A 29 5.21 17.52 13.74
CA ARG A 29 4.18 17.05 14.65
C ARG A 29 2.77 17.16 14.07
N THR A 30 2.61 16.75 12.81
CA THR A 30 1.36 16.87 12.07
C THR A 30 0.90 15.56 11.45
N VAL A 31 -0.42 15.48 11.23
CA VAL A 31 -1.08 14.44 10.43
C VAL A 31 -1.85 15.12 9.30
N SER A 32 -1.56 14.73 8.06
CA SER A 32 -2.27 15.22 6.88
C SER A 32 -3.14 14.11 6.31
N LEU A 33 -4.42 14.37 6.10
CA LEU A 33 -5.38 13.46 5.47
C LEU A 33 -5.54 13.83 4.00
N LEU A 34 -5.47 12.85 3.12
CA LEU A 34 -5.76 12.99 1.69
C LEU A 34 -7.16 12.49 1.40
N ASN A 35 -7.95 13.28 0.68
CA ASN A 35 -9.23 12.83 0.14
C ASN A 35 -9.15 12.48 -1.37
N PRO A 36 -10.16 11.80 -1.93
CA PRO A 36 -10.13 11.37 -3.33
C PRO A 36 -10.04 12.51 -4.35
N ILE A 37 -10.50 13.71 -4.00
CA ILE A 37 -10.47 14.87 -4.92
C ILE A 37 -9.19 15.68 -4.80
N GLY A 38 -8.18 15.19 -4.08
CA GLY A 38 -6.89 15.86 -3.94
C GLY A 38 -6.84 16.96 -2.89
N GLU A 39 -7.81 16.99 -1.98
CA GLU A 39 -7.76 17.90 -0.84
C GLU A 39 -6.88 17.28 0.26
N ILE A 40 -6.00 18.07 0.83
CA ILE A 40 -5.10 17.70 1.93
C ILE A 40 -5.47 18.52 3.16
N ILE A 41 -5.87 17.85 4.23
CA ILE A 41 -6.27 18.50 5.48
C ILE A 41 -5.25 18.15 6.56
N THR A 42 -4.59 19.15 7.10
CA THR A 42 -3.51 18.98 8.08
C THR A 42 -3.97 19.36 9.50
N TYR A 43 -3.62 18.50 10.44
CA TYR A 43 -3.88 18.65 11.88
C TYR A 43 -2.59 18.53 12.66
N GLY A 44 -2.52 19.16 13.82
CA GLY A 44 -1.52 18.89 14.84
C GLY A 44 -1.70 17.52 15.50
N PHE A 45 -0.66 17.03 16.17
CA PHE A 45 -0.79 15.81 16.99
C PHE A 45 -1.74 15.96 18.18
N ASP A 46 -2.07 17.18 18.57
CA ASP A 46 -3.14 17.52 19.52
C ASP A 46 -4.54 17.36 18.94
N GLY A 47 -4.66 17.21 17.62
CA GLY A 47 -5.90 17.07 16.89
C GLY A 47 -6.46 18.40 16.37
N ASP A 48 -5.78 19.51 16.62
CA ASP A 48 -6.21 20.83 16.18
C ASP A 48 -6.02 20.97 14.67
N PHE A 49 -7.03 21.56 14.03
CA PHE A 49 -6.99 21.86 12.60
C PHE A 49 -5.96 22.96 12.33
N ILE A 50 -5.04 22.72 11.39
CA ILE A 50 -4.02 23.67 10.98
C ILE A 50 -4.40 24.34 9.65
N ARG A 51 -4.64 23.53 8.60
CA ARG A 51 -4.93 24.04 7.27
C ARG A 51 -5.59 23.01 6.37
N ARG A 52 -6.17 23.52 5.30
CA ARG A 52 -6.74 22.77 4.18
C ARG A 52 -6.17 23.30 2.89
N GLU A 53 -5.69 22.42 2.06
CA GLU A 53 -5.01 22.74 0.81
C GLU A 53 -5.56 21.85 -0.30
N GLN A 54 -5.56 22.33 -1.54
CA GLN A 54 -6.06 21.61 -2.69
C GLN A 54 -4.93 21.41 -3.69
N LEU A 55 -4.72 20.17 -4.13
CA LEU A 55 -3.85 19.89 -5.28
C LEU A 55 -4.43 20.57 -6.51
N PRO A 56 -3.61 21.30 -7.29
CA PRO A 56 -4.10 22.21 -8.34
C PRO A 56 -4.71 21.51 -9.56
N GLU A 57 -4.39 20.24 -9.78
CA GLU A 57 -5.03 19.47 -10.83
C GLU A 57 -6.43 19.02 -10.42
N PRO A 58 -7.39 19.02 -11.36
CA PRO A 58 -8.73 18.52 -11.08
C PRO A 58 -8.69 17.05 -10.65
N PRO A 59 -9.73 16.59 -9.95
CA PRO A 59 -9.70 15.33 -9.20
C PRO A 59 -9.42 14.12 -10.07
N ALA A 60 -8.30 13.47 -9.81
CA ALA A 60 -7.82 12.27 -10.45
C ALA A 60 -7.95 11.06 -9.51
N ASN A 61 -9.01 10.96 -8.71
CA ASN A 61 -9.23 9.88 -7.75
C ASN A 61 -7.96 9.52 -6.95
N TYR A 62 -7.42 10.49 -6.23
CA TYR A 62 -6.24 10.32 -5.39
C TYR A 62 -6.46 9.24 -4.32
N GLN A 63 -5.49 8.35 -4.17
CA GLN A 63 -5.61 7.22 -3.25
C GLN A 63 -4.44 7.11 -2.28
N HIS A 64 -3.24 7.58 -2.65
CA HIS A 64 -2.06 7.51 -1.79
C HIS A 64 -1.29 8.80 -1.78
N LEU A 65 -0.72 9.09 -0.61
CA LEU A 65 0.11 10.25 -0.32
C LEU A 65 1.32 9.80 0.49
N GLU A 66 2.52 10.25 0.10
CA GLU A 66 3.73 10.02 0.87
C GLU A 66 4.63 11.28 0.81
N ARG A 67 5.43 11.50 1.84
CA ARG A 67 6.46 12.53 1.83
C ARG A 67 7.68 12.00 1.07
N LEU A 68 8.11 12.65 0.01
CA LEU A 68 9.30 12.25 -0.71
C LEU A 68 10.56 12.74 0.00
N ASP A 69 10.60 14.04 0.28
CA ASP A 69 11.64 14.73 1.04
C ASP A 69 11.07 15.95 1.80
N ALA A 70 11.91 16.82 2.32
CA ALA A 70 11.47 18.03 3.05
C ALA A 70 10.69 19.01 2.15
N LYS A 71 10.92 18.98 0.82
CA LYS A 71 10.38 19.94 -0.16
C LYS A 71 9.37 19.32 -1.12
N SER A 72 9.18 18.00 -1.08
CA SER A 72 8.40 17.28 -2.09
C SER A 72 7.47 16.25 -1.46
N LEU A 73 6.28 16.14 -2.07
CA LEU A 73 5.30 15.08 -1.81
C LEU A 73 5.16 14.23 -3.06
N VAL A 74 4.77 12.99 -2.87
CA VAL A 74 4.39 12.09 -3.95
C VAL A 74 2.98 11.58 -3.71
N THR A 75 2.18 11.55 -4.77
CA THR A 75 0.83 11.00 -4.76
C THR A 75 0.70 9.90 -5.80
N TRP A 76 -0.20 8.98 -5.54
CA TRP A 76 -0.70 8.07 -6.54
C TRP A 76 -2.21 8.25 -6.71
N SER A 77 -2.67 8.29 -7.95
CA SER A 77 -4.07 8.34 -8.31
C SER A 77 -4.41 7.25 -9.32
N SER A 78 -5.59 6.68 -9.22
CA SER A 78 -6.16 5.94 -10.34
C SER A 78 -6.72 6.91 -11.36
N GLU A 79 -6.88 6.41 -12.59
CA GLU A 79 -7.59 7.14 -13.62
C GLU A 79 -9.00 7.56 -13.19
N HIS A 80 -9.42 8.72 -13.65
CA HIS A 80 -10.77 9.22 -13.44
C HIS A 80 -11.27 9.98 -14.65
N ARG A 81 -12.29 9.48 -15.30
CA ARG A 81 -12.83 10.01 -16.57
C ARG A 81 -11.72 10.06 -17.64
N ASP A 82 -11.48 11.19 -18.27
CA ASP A 82 -10.49 11.36 -19.34
C ASP A 82 -9.09 11.75 -18.83
N ARG A 83 -8.72 11.35 -17.59
CA ARG A 83 -7.48 11.76 -16.95
C ARG A 83 -6.62 10.59 -16.55
N GLU A 84 -5.37 10.68 -16.91
CA GLU A 84 -4.37 9.70 -16.53
C GLU A 84 -4.17 9.68 -15.01
N GLY A 85 -4.20 8.48 -14.44
CA GLY A 85 -3.73 8.22 -13.09
C GLY A 85 -2.20 8.24 -13.01
N GLY A 86 -1.64 7.58 -12.01
CA GLY A 86 -0.20 7.37 -11.86
C GLY A 86 0.44 8.10 -10.70
N VAL A 87 1.75 8.16 -10.73
CA VAL A 87 2.60 8.76 -9.68
C VAL A 87 2.91 10.22 -10.06
N ARG A 88 2.56 11.15 -9.18
CA ARG A 88 2.87 12.58 -9.34
C ARG A 88 3.73 13.09 -8.21
N ILE A 89 4.76 13.84 -8.56
CA ILE A 89 5.64 14.53 -7.61
C ILE A 89 5.30 16.00 -7.60
N TRP A 90 5.03 16.52 -6.41
CA TRP A 90 4.61 17.89 -6.14
C TRP A 90 5.64 18.60 -5.29
N THR A 91 5.80 19.91 -5.48
CA THR A 91 6.43 20.74 -4.45
C THR A 91 5.53 20.75 -3.22
N ARG A 92 6.11 20.79 -2.01
CA ARG A 92 5.34 20.87 -0.78
C ARG A 92 4.70 22.26 -0.61
N GLU A 93 5.36 23.29 -1.07
CA GLU A 93 4.83 24.65 -1.11
C GLU A 93 4.21 24.93 -2.46
N GLY A 94 2.92 25.32 -2.44
CA GLY A 94 2.15 25.70 -3.63
C GLY A 94 1.78 24.54 -4.55
N PHE A 95 2.17 23.32 -4.25
CA PHE A 95 1.83 22.10 -5.02
C PHE A 95 2.08 22.22 -6.53
N ALA A 96 3.21 22.79 -6.94
CA ALA A 96 3.59 22.76 -8.33
C ALA A 96 3.94 21.32 -8.75
N LEU A 97 3.34 20.82 -9.83
CA LEU A 97 3.67 19.51 -10.39
C LEU A 97 5.09 19.55 -10.96
N ARG A 98 5.96 18.66 -10.48
CA ARG A 98 7.33 18.51 -10.96
C ARG A 98 7.44 17.41 -12.01
N ASN A 99 6.86 16.25 -11.69
CA ASN A 99 6.98 15.06 -12.54
C ASN A 99 5.70 14.23 -12.48
N HIS A 100 5.43 13.53 -13.58
CA HIS A 100 4.37 12.52 -13.68
C HIS A 100 4.95 11.25 -14.29
N PHE A 101 4.82 10.12 -13.58
CA PHE A 101 5.33 8.82 -13.99
C PHE A 101 4.22 7.78 -13.94
N PHE A 102 4.39 6.72 -14.70
CA PHE A 102 3.50 5.56 -14.70
C PHE A 102 2.04 5.97 -14.87
N PRO A 103 1.67 6.58 -16.02
CA PRO A 103 0.27 6.87 -16.29
C PRO A 103 -0.52 5.56 -16.13
N ALA A 104 -1.28 5.49 -15.02
CA ALA A 104 -2.01 4.29 -14.69
C ALA A 104 -3.28 4.22 -15.52
N SER A 105 -3.53 3.12 -16.19
CA SER A 105 -4.84 2.81 -16.71
C SER A 105 -5.80 2.41 -15.58
N ALA A 106 -7.10 2.59 -15.78
CA ALA A 106 -8.15 2.19 -14.82
C ALA A 106 -8.05 0.74 -14.36
N ALA A 107 -7.45 -0.10 -15.17
CA ALA A 107 -7.14 -1.48 -14.96
C ALA A 107 -6.39 -1.76 -13.65
N TRP A 108 -5.39 -0.97 -13.37
CA TRP A 108 -4.49 -1.17 -12.24
C TRP A 108 -5.16 -0.92 -10.89
N SER A 109 -6.23 -0.13 -10.85
CA SER A 109 -6.92 0.21 -9.61
C SER A 109 -7.77 -0.95 -9.06
N SER A 110 -8.20 -1.87 -9.91
CA SER A 110 -9.13 -2.96 -9.54
C SER A 110 -8.45 -4.10 -8.79
N LEU A 111 -7.17 -4.37 -9.07
CA LEU A 111 -6.40 -5.46 -8.46
C LEU A 111 -5.46 -4.98 -7.35
N LYS A 112 -5.73 -3.81 -6.78
CA LYS A 112 -4.88 -3.22 -5.76
C LYS A 112 -5.19 -3.73 -4.37
N ASN A 113 -4.16 -4.10 -3.65
CA ASN A 113 -4.25 -4.49 -2.25
C ASN A 113 -3.21 -3.72 -1.40
N GLY A 114 -3.69 -2.71 -0.67
CA GLY A 114 -2.85 -1.88 0.20
C GLY A 114 -2.24 -0.66 -0.48
N SER A 115 -1.25 -0.04 0.16
CA SER A 115 -0.53 1.10 -0.39
C SER A 115 0.43 0.66 -1.49
N VAL A 116 0.51 1.45 -2.56
CA VAL A 116 1.50 1.29 -3.63
C VAL A 116 2.87 1.86 -3.22
N PHE A 117 2.91 2.63 -2.14
CA PHE A 117 4.15 3.19 -1.62
C PHE A 117 4.61 2.44 -0.39
N ASN A 118 5.91 2.28 -0.29
CA ASN A 118 6.60 1.82 0.91
C ASN A 118 7.83 2.70 1.15
N ARG A 119 7.95 3.25 2.35
CA ARG A 119 9.14 4.01 2.75
C ARG A 119 10.11 3.10 3.48
N TYR A 120 11.36 3.15 3.06
CA TYR A 120 12.47 2.63 3.83
C TYR A 120 13.60 3.65 3.90
N ARG A 121 13.97 4.09 5.11
CA ARG A 121 14.86 5.24 5.34
C ARG A 121 14.36 6.48 4.58
N ASP A 122 15.21 7.11 3.79
CA ASP A 122 14.89 8.34 3.05
C ASP A 122 14.38 8.07 1.62
N THR A 123 14.11 6.81 1.27
CA THR A 123 13.67 6.43 -0.06
C THR A 123 12.21 5.97 -0.04
N VAL A 124 11.40 6.52 -0.94
CA VAL A 124 10.07 6.02 -1.25
C VAL A 124 10.17 5.03 -2.39
N TYR A 125 9.59 3.86 -2.19
CA TYR A 125 9.51 2.82 -3.20
C TYR A 125 8.08 2.69 -3.70
N TYR A 126 7.95 2.48 -4.99
CA TYR A 126 6.68 2.31 -5.68
C TYR A 126 6.62 0.94 -6.34
N HIS A 127 5.45 0.32 -6.29
CA HIS A 127 5.16 -0.92 -7.00
C HIS A 127 3.74 -0.92 -7.57
N GLU A 128 3.55 -1.68 -8.61
CA GLU A 128 2.27 -1.93 -9.26
C GLU A 128 1.85 -3.38 -9.07
N SER A 129 0.54 -3.61 -9.04
CA SER A 129 0.00 -4.96 -8.79
C SER A 129 0.35 -5.98 -9.87
N LEU A 130 0.49 -5.53 -11.11
CA LEU A 130 0.78 -6.39 -12.26
C LEU A 130 2.19 -6.13 -12.85
N ASN A 131 3.12 -5.71 -12.01
CA ASN A 131 4.51 -5.47 -12.41
C ASN A 131 5.45 -6.09 -11.38
N ASN A 132 6.38 -6.89 -11.84
CA ASN A 132 7.37 -7.53 -10.97
C ASN A 132 8.49 -6.58 -10.50
N ARG A 133 8.53 -5.35 -11.02
CA ARG A 133 9.54 -4.34 -10.66
C ARG A 133 9.07 -3.48 -9.51
N VAL A 134 10.03 -3.11 -8.67
CA VAL A 134 9.89 -2.10 -7.64
C VAL A 134 10.79 -0.93 -7.97
N TYR A 135 10.26 0.27 -7.90
CA TYR A 135 10.94 1.48 -8.30
C TYR A 135 11.27 2.33 -7.08
N ALA A 136 12.47 2.88 -7.05
CA ALA A 136 12.84 3.93 -6.10
C ALA A 136 12.53 5.29 -6.71
N ILE A 137 11.81 6.12 -5.96
CA ILE A 137 11.40 7.47 -6.37
C ILE A 137 12.28 8.49 -5.63
N SER A 138 12.75 9.47 -6.36
CA SER A 138 13.41 10.68 -5.84
C SER A 138 12.80 11.92 -6.48
N SER A 139 13.15 13.11 -5.97
CA SER A 139 12.76 14.39 -6.60
C SER A 139 13.23 14.52 -8.04
N ASP A 140 14.32 13.83 -8.40
CA ASP A 140 14.97 13.92 -9.71
C ASP A 140 14.48 12.88 -10.71
N GLY A 141 13.75 11.85 -10.22
CA GLY A 141 13.22 10.83 -11.11
C GLY A 141 12.97 9.48 -10.46
N VAL A 142 12.83 8.48 -11.30
CA VAL A 142 12.48 7.11 -10.94
C VAL A 142 13.51 6.15 -11.51
N ARG A 143 13.95 5.18 -10.70
CA ARG A 143 14.83 4.09 -11.14
C ARG A 143 14.32 2.74 -10.64
N THR A 144 14.53 1.69 -11.40
CA THR A 144 14.28 0.33 -10.91
C THR A 144 15.21 0.04 -9.73
N ALA A 145 14.63 -0.33 -8.60
CA ALA A 145 15.35 -0.71 -7.39
C ALA A 145 15.69 -2.20 -7.39
N TYR A 146 14.70 -3.02 -7.68
CA TYR A 146 14.83 -4.48 -7.86
C TYR A 146 13.63 -5.02 -8.64
N ALA A 147 13.70 -6.29 -9.03
CA ALA A 147 12.59 -7.02 -9.63
C ALA A 147 12.49 -8.41 -8.99
N TRP A 148 11.26 -8.92 -8.91
CA TRP A 148 11.01 -10.31 -8.54
C TRP A 148 11.11 -11.19 -9.78
N ASP A 149 11.84 -12.27 -9.67
CA ASP A 149 11.86 -13.34 -10.67
C ASP A 149 10.66 -14.27 -10.40
N THR A 150 9.60 -14.09 -11.17
CA THR A 150 8.34 -14.81 -11.01
C THR A 150 7.99 -15.56 -12.28
N GLU A 151 7.47 -16.78 -12.13
CA GLU A 151 6.91 -17.57 -13.23
C GLU A 151 5.40 -17.74 -13.05
N PRO A 152 4.58 -17.50 -14.10
CA PRO A 152 4.97 -16.87 -15.35
C PRO A 152 5.34 -15.38 -15.17
N PRO A 153 6.24 -14.82 -16.00
CA PRO A 153 6.53 -13.39 -15.94
C PRO A 153 5.28 -12.59 -16.29
N ILE A 154 5.08 -11.46 -15.60
CA ILE A 154 4.07 -10.47 -15.99
C ILE A 154 4.79 -9.44 -16.86
N GLU A 155 4.48 -9.43 -18.15
CA GLU A 155 5.02 -8.44 -19.07
C GLU A 155 4.20 -7.15 -18.98
N PRO A 156 4.81 -6.02 -18.57
CA PRO A 156 4.09 -4.76 -18.38
C PRO A 156 3.30 -4.30 -19.61
N GLY A 157 3.77 -4.62 -20.82
CA GLY A 157 3.09 -4.27 -22.07
C GLY A 157 1.87 -5.12 -22.42
N GLN A 158 1.72 -6.28 -21.83
CA GLN A 158 0.57 -7.19 -22.12
C GLN A 158 -0.77 -6.65 -21.57
N LEU A 159 -0.70 -5.69 -20.68
CA LEU A 159 -1.85 -5.17 -19.95
C LEU A 159 -2.20 -3.73 -20.35
N THR A 160 -1.54 -3.18 -21.35
CA THR A 160 -1.86 -1.88 -21.92
C THR A 160 -3.10 -2.02 -22.82
N LEU A 161 -4.20 -1.39 -22.40
CA LEU A 161 -5.42 -1.36 -23.22
C LEU A 161 -5.40 -0.16 -24.17
N PRO A 162 -6.00 -0.30 -25.34
CA PRO A 162 -6.28 0.84 -26.21
C PRO A 162 -7.09 1.91 -25.46
N GLU A 163 -6.83 3.17 -25.77
CA GLU A 163 -7.42 4.33 -25.10
C GLU A 163 -8.97 4.31 -25.08
N ASN A 164 -9.59 3.75 -26.11
CA ASN A 164 -11.03 3.59 -26.22
C ASN A 164 -11.62 2.45 -25.38
N GLU A 165 -10.80 1.56 -24.83
CA GLU A 165 -11.22 0.44 -23.97
C GLU A 165 -11.03 0.70 -22.46
N ILE A 166 -10.43 1.82 -22.09
CA ILE A 166 -10.11 2.19 -20.71
C ILE A 166 -11.31 2.13 -19.75
N PRO A 167 -12.53 2.57 -20.11
CA PRO A 167 -13.68 2.48 -19.20
C PRO A 167 -14.08 1.05 -18.83
N ALA A 168 -13.79 0.07 -19.70
CA ALA A 168 -14.08 -1.34 -19.48
C ALA A 168 -12.89 -2.12 -18.86
N ALA A 169 -11.75 -1.49 -18.73
CA ALA A 169 -10.49 -2.10 -18.34
C ALA A 169 -10.56 -2.80 -16.99
N GLY A 170 -11.17 -2.16 -16.01
CA GLY A 170 -11.30 -2.74 -14.66
C GLY A 170 -12.12 -4.04 -14.66
N ALA A 171 -13.22 -4.09 -15.40
CA ALA A 171 -14.03 -5.29 -15.54
C ALA A 171 -13.29 -6.40 -16.29
N ARG A 172 -12.59 -6.05 -17.36
CA ARG A 172 -11.80 -7.00 -18.17
C ARG A 172 -10.66 -7.61 -17.38
N HIS A 173 -9.92 -6.85 -16.60
CA HIS A 173 -8.82 -7.40 -15.80
C HIS A 173 -9.33 -8.27 -14.64
N LEU A 174 -10.47 -7.92 -14.08
CA LEU A 174 -11.11 -8.80 -13.12
C LEU A 174 -11.53 -10.12 -13.80
N GLU A 175 -12.07 -10.07 -14.99
CA GLU A 175 -12.39 -11.24 -15.80
C GLU A 175 -11.13 -12.05 -16.14
N GLU A 176 -10.06 -11.43 -16.59
CA GLU A 176 -8.79 -12.10 -16.89
C GLU A 176 -8.15 -12.74 -15.66
N TYR A 177 -8.30 -12.11 -14.49
CA TYR A 177 -7.88 -12.70 -13.22
C TYR A 177 -8.78 -13.87 -12.82
N THR A 178 -10.09 -13.73 -12.93
CA THR A 178 -11.06 -14.80 -12.58
C THR A 178 -10.95 -16.01 -13.51
N THR A 179 -10.60 -15.79 -14.77
CA THR A 179 -10.38 -16.87 -15.78
C THR A 179 -8.97 -17.43 -15.76
N GLY A 180 -8.08 -16.91 -14.92
CA GLY A 180 -6.70 -17.38 -14.77
C GLY A 180 -5.72 -16.91 -15.86
N LYS A 181 -6.14 -16.02 -16.75
CA LYS A 181 -5.21 -15.36 -17.70
C LYS A 181 -4.18 -14.50 -16.98
N ILE A 182 -4.59 -13.82 -15.89
CA ILE A 182 -3.70 -13.20 -14.93
C ILE A 182 -3.55 -14.20 -13.77
N PRO A 183 -2.44 -14.91 -13.66
CA PRO A 183 -2.28 -16.00 -12.70
C PRO A 183 -2.16 -15.51 -11.25
N PHE A 184 -1.64 -14.32 -11.05
CA PHE A 184 -1.49 -13.66 -9.75
C PHE A 184 -1.31 -12.15 -9.93
N PHE A 185 -1.42 -11.42 -8.85
CA PHE A 185 -1.01 -10.01 -8.78
C PHE A 185 -0.23 -9.75 -7.48
N PHE A 186 0.66 -8.76 -7.51
CA PHE A 186 1.36 -8.32 -6.33
C PHE A 186 0.42 -7.53 -5.44
N GLY A 187 0.29 -7.98 -4.22
CA GLY A 187 -0.31 -7.21 -3.14
C GLY A 187 0.71 -6.26 -2.53
N ARG A 188 0.82 -6.32 -1.19
CA ARG A 188 1.78 -5.47 -0.50
C ARG A 188 3.21 -5.90 -0.76
N GLN A 189 4.09 -4.92 -1.00
CA GLN A 189 5.53 -5.11 -1.05
C GLN A 189 6.20 -4.23 -0.01
N LEU A 190 7.13 -4.80 0.74
CA LEU A 190 7.86 -4.14 1.81
C LEU A 190 9.35 -4.44 1.69
N GLN A 191 10.17 -3.57 2.27
CA GLN A 191 11.60 -3.78 2.33
C GLN A 191 12.21 -3.20 3.59
N SER A 192 13.35 -3.77 3.96
CA SER A 192 14.26 -3.29 4.98
C SER A 192 15.70 -3.28 4.43
N GLY A 193 16.68 -3.00 5.28
CA GLY A 193 18.09 -3.12 4.89
C GLY A 193 18.48 -4.53 4.52
N ARG A 194 17.86 -5.53 5.17
CA ARG A 194 18.18 -6.94 5.00
C ARG A 194 17.17 -7.70 4.14
N TYR A 195 15.88 -7.37 4.19
CA TYR A 195 14.84 -8.19 3.62
C TYR A 195 14.03 -7.47 2.54
N TYR A 196 13.66 -8.22 1.49
CA TYR A 196 12.54 -7.90 0.62
C TYR A 196 11.37 -8.86 0.91
N TYR A 197 10.16 -8.32 0.90
CA TYR A 197 8.92 -9.07 1.08
C TYR A 197 7.93 -8.69 -0.01
N ALA A 198 7.21 -9.68 -0.55
CA ALA A 198 6.01 -9.46 -1.35
C ALA A 198 4.94 -10.50 -1.04
N ALA A 199 3.68 -10.06 -1.10
CA ALA A 199 2.52 -10.93 -1.12
C ALA A 199 2.05 -11.09 -2.57
N LEU A 200 2.02 -12.31 -3.08
CA LEU A 200 1.35 -12.66 -4.34
C LEU A 200 -0.06 -13.16 -4.02
N LEU A 201 -1.04 -12.63 -4.69
CA LEU A 201 -2.43 -13.03 -4.54
C LEU A 201 -2.88 -13.74 -5.83
N SER A 202 -3.41 -14.95 -5.70
CA SER A 202 -3.86 -15.79 -6.79
C SER A 202 -5.19 -16.45 -6.47
N GLY A 203 -6.01 -16.69 -7.51
CA GLY A 203 -7.31 -17.36 -7.39
C GLY A 203 -8.45 -16.40 -7.03
N TYR A 204 -9.67 -16.81 -7.43
CA TYR A 204 -10.91 -16.08 -7.22
C TYR A 204 -12.05 -17.09 -6.91
N PRO A 205 -13.03 -16.80 -6.07
CA PRO A 205 -13.28 -15.53 -5.35
C PRO A 205 -12.48 -15.35 -4.05
N GLN A 206 -11.78 -16.39 -3.60
CA GLN A 206 -10.98 -16.37 -2.38
C GLN A 206 -9.50 -16.40 -2.72
N PRO A 207 -8.83 -15.25 -2.80
CA PRO A 207 -7.42 -15.18 -3.14
C PRO A 207 -6.56 -15.94 -2.14
N ARG A 208 -5.68 -16.81 -2.65
CA ARG A 208 -4.59 -17.40 -1.87
C ARG A 208 -3.40 -16.47 -1.88
N GLN A 209 -2.86 -16.23 -0.71
CA GLN A 209 -1.60 -15.52 -0.60
C GLN A 209 -0.42 -16.48 -0.66
N THR A 210 0.54 -16.16 -1.53
CA THR A 210 1.90 -16.71 -1.53
C THR A 210 2.83 -15.62 -1.03
N THR A 211 3.64 -15.92 -0.04
CA THR A 211 4.67 -15.04 0.47
C THR A 211 5.96 -15.25 -0.30
N LEU A 212 6.53 -14.17 -0.82
CA LEU A 212 7.91 -14.09 -1.30
C LEU A 212 8.75 -13.37 -0.25
N PHE A 213 9.88 -13.93 0.09
CA PHE A 213 10.79 -13.37 1.07
C PHE A 213 12.23 -13.55 0.58
N HIS A 214 13.02 -12.48 0.54
CA HIS A 214 14.41 -12.53 0.12
C HIS A 214 15.31 -11.93 1.20
N ASP A 215 16.27 -12.72 1.68
CA ASP A 215 17.32 -12.26 2.60
C ASP A 215 18.53 -11.78 1.78
N ARG A 216 18.71 -10.49 1.69
CA ARG A 216 19.79 -9.82 0.96
C ARG A 216 21.17 -10.14 1.51
N LYS A 217 21.29 -10.51 2.79
CA LYS A 217 22.56 -10.88 3.42
C LYS A 217 23.04 -12.25 2.97
N THR A 218 22.12 -13.19 2.84
CA THR A 218 22.45 -14.58 2.45
C THR A 218 22.21 -14.86 0.97
N GLY A 219 21.51 -13.96 0.25
CA GLY A 219 21.07 -14.17 -1.13
C GLY A 219 19.97 -15.23 -1.28
N ARG A 220 19.40 -15.73 -0.18
CA ARG A 220 18.37 -16.78 -0.22
C ARG A 220 16.98 -16.17 -0.41
N SER A 221 16.21 -16.80 -1.31
CA SER A 221 14.80 -16.49 -1.52
C SER A 221 13.93 -17.64 -1.05
N PHE A 222 12.77 -17.28 -0.51
CA PHE A 222 11.77 -18.22 -0.01
C PHE A 222 10.42 -17.90 -0.67
N ARG A 223 9.71 -18.96 -1.06
CA ARG A 223 8.33 -18.88 -1.56
C ARG A 223 7.50 -19.89 -0.77
N PHE A 224 6.49 -19.42 -0.07
CA PHE A 224 5.65 -20.28 0.77
C PHE A 224 4.24 -19.70 0.95
N HIS A 225 3.29 -20.54 1.29
CA HIS A 225 1.92 -20.14 1.63
C HIS A 225 1.72 -19.97 3.14
N ARG A 226 2.38 -20.82 3.91
CA ARG A 226 2.37 -20.81 5.38
C ARG A 226 3.77 -21.13 5.91
N THR A 227 4.06 -20.69 7.12
CA THR A 227 5.31 -21.09 7.84
C THR A 227 5.29 -22.57 8.19
N GLU A 228 6.39 -23.08 8.75
CA GLU A 228 6.47 -24.47 9.25
C GLU A 228 5.44 -24.74 10.35
N GLU A 229 5.09 -23.73 11.15
CA GLU A 229 4.03 -23.79 12.16
C GLU A 229 2.61 -23.69 11.57
N GLY A 230 2.48 -23.58 10.25
CA GLY A 230 1.20 -23.47 9.55
C GLY A 230 0.58 -22.08 9.58
N LEU A 231 1.34 -21.03 9.88
CA LEU A 231 0.84 -19.66 9.98
C LEU A 231 0.89 -18.92 8.64
N PRO A 232 -0.17 -18.16 8.27
CA PRO A 232 -0.09 -17.24 7.14
C PRO A 232 0.77 -16.04 7.52
N VAL A 233 1.49 -15.47 6.53
CA VAL A 233 2.35 -14.29 6.74
C VAL A 233 1.84 -13.12 5.91
N GLY A 234 1.05 -12.26 6.53
CA GLY A 234 0.57 -11.01 5.96
C GLY A 234 1.22 -9.80 6.65
N LEU A 235 2.30 -9.26 6.08
CA LEU A 235 3.04 -8.18 6.71
C LEU A 235 2.50 -6.80 6.34
N TYR A 236 2.53 -5.88 7.30
CA TYR A 236 2.15 -4.47 7.17
C TYR A 236 3.33 -3.52 7.38
N ALA A 237 4.35 -3.96 8.10
CA ALA A 237 5.62 -3.25 8.26
C ALA A 237 6.77 -4.24 8.36
N LEU A 238 7.94 -3.82 7.94
CA LEU A 238 9.15 -4.63 7.92
C LEU A 238 10.36 -3.80 8.33
N SER A 239 11.16 -4.33 9.25
CA SER A 239 12.47 -3.80 9.65
C SER A 239 13.51 -4.92 9.61
N ASP A 240 14.77 -4.59 9.92
CA ASP A 240 15.86 -5.59 9.92
C ASP A 240 15.74 -6.59 11.08
N GLY A 241 15.06 -6.24 12.17
CA GLY A 241 14.92 -7.09 13.35
C GLY A 241 13.50 -7.61 13.60
N CYS A 242 12.49 -7.08 12.91
CA CYS A 242 11.12 -7.55 13.08
C CYS A 242 10.21 -7.16 11.92
N ALA A 243 9.10 -7.89 11.83
CA ALA A 243 7.96 -7.53 10.99
C ALA A 243 6.67 -7.44 11.81
N LEU A 244 5.72 -6.64 11.33
CA LEU A 244 4.40 -6.52 11.92
C LEU A 244 3.35 -7.05 10.95
N GLY A 245 2.46 -7.88 11.45
CA GLY A 245 1.29 -8.40 10.73
C GLY A 245 0.02 -8.22 11.54
N LEU A 246 -1.09 -8.66 10.99
CA LEU A 246 -2.37 -8.72 11.67
C LEU A 246 -2.84 -10.18 11.72
N ILE A 247 -3.41 -10.56 12.83
CA ILE A 247 -4.09 -11.85 12.99
C ILE A 247 -5.58 -11.60 12.80
N PRO A 248 -6.18 -12.05 11.70
CA PRO A 248 -7.62 -11.99 11.55
C PRO A 248 -8.30 -13.05 12.42
N TYR A 249 -9.59 -12.87 12.68
CA TYR A 249 -10.36 -13.75 13.54
C TYR A 249 -10.28 -15.24 13.13
N GLU A 250 -10.33 -15.50 11.84
CA GLU A 250 -10.34 -16.86 11.27
C GLU A 250 -9.03 -17.62 11.53
N GLU A 251 -7.92 -16.92 11.71
CA GLU A 251 -6.59 -17.52 11.93
C GLU A 251 -6.20 -17.57 13.42
N ARG A 252 -7.04 -17.10 14.35
CA ARG A 252 -6.71 -16.99 15.77
C ARG A 252 -6.27 -18.31 16.41
N GLU A 253 -6.90 -19.43 16.00
CA GLU A 253 -6.58 -20.75 16.56
C GLU A 253 -5.22 -21.27 16.06
N ALA A 254 -4.87 -20.99 14.81
CA ALA A 254 -3.57 -21.35 14.27
C ALA A 254 -2.46 -20.56 14.99
N PHE A 255 -2.64 -19.25 15.13
CA PHE A 255 -1.66 -18.40 15.82
C PHE A 255 -1.54 -18.73 17.32
N ALA A 256 -2.64 -19.07 18.00
CA ALA A 256 -2.61 -19.42 19.41
C ALA A 256 -1.70 -20.62 19.72
N LYS A 257 -1.55 -21.57 18.77
CA LYS A 257 -0.66 -22.74 18.95
C LYS A 257 0.83 -22.35 18.94
N ALA A 258 1.18 -21.24 18.32
CA ALA A 258 2.56 -20.76 18.20
C ALA A 258 2.90 -19.64 19.20
N LEU A 259 1.93 -19.19 19.99
CA LEU A 259 2.11 -18.10 20.96
C LEU A 259 2.35 -18.64 22.37
N PRO A 260 3.01 -17.87 23.25
CA PRO A 260 3.06 -18.17 24.68
C PRO A 260 1.65 -18.30 25.28
N PRO A 261 1.45 -19.09 26.34
CA PRO A 261 0.12 -19.42 26.86
C PRO A 261 -0.77 -18.20 27.19
N ARG A 262 -0.19 -17.14 27.74
CA ARG A 262 -0.92 -15.93 28.11
C ARG A 262 -1.45 -15.18 26.88
N GLU A 263 -0.64 -15.06 25.84
CA GLU A 263 -0.98 -14.42 24.57
C GLU A 263 -1.98 -15.27 23.79
N ALA A 264 -1.80 -16.60 23.79
CA ALA A 264 -2.71 -17.55 23.20
C ALA A 264 -4.11 -17.47 23.82
N GLU A 265 -4.22 -17.45 25.15
CA GLU A 265 -5.48 -17.31 25.86
C GLU A 265 -6.20 -15.98 25.50
N ARG A 266 -5.46 -14.88 25.44
CA ARG A 266 -6.02 -13.58 25.05
C ARG A 266 -6.54 -13.60 23.61
N LEU A 267 -5.78 -14.21 22.69
CA LEU A 267 -6.16 -14.32 21.28
C LEU A 267 -7.40 -15.19 21.09
N LEU A 268 -7.52 -16.30 21.82
CA LEU A 268 -8.69 -17.20 21.74
C LEU A 268 -9.98 -16.55 22.29
N ARG A 269 -9.89 -15.50 23.10
CA ARG A 269 -11.04 -14.71 23.56
C ARG A 269 -11.52 -13.69 22.54
N MET A 270 -10.79 -13.49 21.42
CA MET A 270 -11.16 -12.59 20.33
C MET A 270 -12.50 -13.02 19.72
N ARG A 271 -13.40 -12.06 19.50
CA ARG A 271 -14.67 -12.25 18.81
C ARG A 271 -14.56 -11.81 17.36
N GLU A 272 -15.50 -12.23 16.54
CA GLU A 272 -15.52 -11.93 15.11
C GLU A 272 -15.62 -10.43 14.80
N ASP A 273 -16.28 -9.69 15.67
CA ASP A 273 -16.48 -8.23 15.56
C ASP A 273 -15.36 -7.41 16.23
N ASP A 274 -14.39 -8.05 16.86
CA ASP A 274 -13.22 -7.37 17.42
C ASP A 274 -12.23 -6.95 16.33
N ASN A 275 -11.45 -5.91 16.62
CA ASN A 275 -10.36 -5.51 15.72
C ASN A 275 -9.30 -6.61 15.62
N PRO A 276 -8.66 -6.79 14.45
CA PRO A 276 -7.55 -7.71 14.29
C PRO A 276 -6.43 -7.46 15.30
N VAL A 277 -5.80 -8.52 15.77
CA VAL A 277 -4.68 -8.44 16.71
C VAL A 277 -3.38 -8.20 15.96
N LEU A 278 -2.59 -7.24 16.45
CA LEU A 278 -1.25 -6.99 15.90
C LEU A 278 -0.30 -8.09 16.36
N VAL A 279 0.37 -8.74 15.41
CA VAL A 279 1.43 -9.71 15.65
C VAL A 279 2.79 -9.15 15.27
N LYS A 280 3.80 -9.41 16.10
CA LYS A 280 5.19 -9.07 15.84
C LYS A 280 6.00 -10.36 15.63
N TYR A 281 6.58 -10.50 14.44
CA TYR A 281 7.55 -11.53 14.12
C TYR A 281 8.95 -11.02 14.44
N LEU A 282 9.78 -11.81 15.10
CA LEU A 282 11.17 -11.49 15.42
C LEU A 282 12.10 -12.35 14.55
N PHE A 283 13.18 -11.76 14.04
CA PHE A 283 14.18 -12.43 13.19
C PHE A 283 15.54 -12.52 13.85
#